data_12523e12b0dcb7b918eef04cfd529b38
#
_entry.id   12523e12b0dcb7b918eef04cfd529b38
#
_cell.length_a   1.000
_cell.length_b   1.000
_cell.length_c   1.000
_cell.angle_alpha   90.00
_cell.angle_beta   90.00
_cell.angle_gamma   90.00
#
_symmetry.space_group_name_H-M   'P 1'
#
loop_
_entity.id
_entity.type
_entity.pdbx_description
1 polymer ?
#
loop_
_entity_poly.entity_id
_entity_poly.type
_entity_poly.pdbx_seq_one_letter_code
_entity_poly.pdbx_strand_id
1 'polypeptide(L)'
;GPMLARSLARKVLGNEEFCMQVDAHTDFANNWDQIALDEWKKTENEFGVLSNVPADKATKSDYTEGGEKLTEVPRQCAVRFLDNGFPDYIKPADGKVVDLTKPLLGHGWSASFSFAKCHLEESVPYDNFSIYAMPLEQFSRFARMWTRG
;
A
#
# COMPACT_ATOMS: atom_id res chain seq x y z
N GLY A 1 18.74 5.83 0.24
CA GLY A 1 17.69 4.99 -0.36
C GLY A 1 16.35 5.15 0.37
N PRO A 2 15.25 4.69 -0.18
CA PRO A 2 13.90 4.92 0.36
C PRO A 2 13.70 4.33 1.77
N MET A 3 14.27 3.17 2.05
CA MET A 3 14.13 2.53 3.36
C MET A 3 14.70 3.39 4.49
N LEU A 4 15.88 3.97 4.30
CA LEU A 4 16.46 4.88 5.29
C LEU A 4 15.58 6.13 5.47
N ALA A 5 15.14 6.76 4.37
CA ALA A 5 14.29 7.94 4.44
C ALA A 5 12.99 7.67 5.22
N ARG A 6 12.34 6.55 4.95
CA ARG A 6 11.12 6.13 5.65
C ARG A 6 11.37 5.77 7.11
N SER A 7 12.50 5.13 7.43
CA SER A 7 12.87 4.87 8.82
C SER A 7 13.09 6.16 9.63
N LEU A 8 13.57 7.22 8.96
CA LEU A 8 13.74 8.54 9.58
C LEU A 8 12.42 9.28 9.71
N ALA A 9 11.49 9.13 8.74
CA ALA A 9 10.17 9.75 8.78
C ALA A 9 9.38 9.37 10.04
N ARG A 10 9.55 8.15 10.54
CA ARG A 10 8.98 7.72 11.82
C ARG A 10 9.30 8.64 12.99
N LYS A 11 10.47 9.30 12.97
CA LYS A 11 10.91 10.18 14.07
C LYS A 11 10.10 11.47 14.20
N VAL A 12 9.30 11.80 13.18
CA VAL A 12 8.44 12.99 13.18
C VAL A 12 6.98 12.65 13.49
N LEU A 13 6.68 11.37 13.73
CA LEU A 13 5.35 10.96 14.20
C LEU A 13 5.10 11.51 15.61
N GLY A 14 3.90 12.07 15.79
CA GLY A 14 3.37 12.54 17.05
C GLY A 14 2.27 11.63 17.56
N ASN A 15 1.09 12.20 17.77
CA ASN A 15 -0.09 11.51 18.28
C ASN A 15 -1.11 11.17 17.19
N GLU A 16 -0.66 11.07 15.95
CA GLU A 16 -1.52 10.71 14.82
C GLU A 16 -2.07 9.29 14.98
N GLU A 17 -3.35 9.14 14.75
CA GLU A 17 -4.00 7.83 14.82
C GLU A 17 -3.71 6.99 13.57
N PHE A 18 -3.73 7.63 12.39
CA PHE A 18 -3.50 6.98 11.11
C PHE A 18 -2.29 7.55 10.38
N CYS A 19 -1.56 6.66 9.75
CA CYS A 19 -0.40 6.96 8.94
C CYS A 19 -0.62 6.49 7.51
N MET A 20 -0.16 7.31 6.56
CA MET A 20 -0.23 6.99 5.15
C MET A 20 1.14 7.13 4.50
N GLN A 21 1.45 6.20 3.61
CA GLN A 21 2.58 6.29 2.70
C GLN A 21 2.10 6.26 1.27
N VAL A 22 2.61 7.17 0.46
CA VAL A 22 2.30 7.29 -0.98
C VAL A 22 3.56 7.66 -1.76
N ASP A 23 3.52 7.45 -3.07
CA ASP A 23 4.53 7.97 -3.97
C ASP A 23 4.38 9.49 -4.15
N ALA A 24 5.50 10.18 -4.43
CA ALA A 24 5.54 11.64 -4.57
C ALA A 24 4.71 12.18 -5.77
N HIS A 25 4.35 11.31 -6.70
CA HIS A 25 3.56 11.64 -7.89
C HIS A 25 2.10 11.15 -7.79
N THR A 26 1.58 11.06 -6.58
CA THR A 26 0.20 10.62 -6.31
C THR A 26 -0.74 11.83 -6.30
N ASP A 27 -1.84 11.74 -7.05
CA ASP A 27 -2.98 12.64 -6.94
C ASP A 27 -4.08 12.01 -6.09
N PHE A 28 -4.82 12.84 -5.38
CA PHE A 28 -5.91 12.39 -4.51
C PHE A 28 -7.27 12.77 -5.10
N ALA A 29 -8.23 11.86 -4.99
CA ALA A 29 -9.63 12.15 -5.29
C ALA A 29 -10.28 12.96 -4.15
N ASN A 30 -11.42 13.58 -4.42
CA ASN A 30 -12.19 14.25 -3.36
C ASN A 30 -12.61 13.26 -2.27
N ASN A 31 -12.51 13.66 -1.01
CA ASN A 31 -12.86 12.87 0.17
C ASN A 31 -12.05 11.55 0.32
N TRP A 32 -10.86 11.51 -0.27
CA TRP A 32 -9.99 10.31 -0.22
C TRP A 32 -9.69 9.84 1.21
N ASP A 33 -9.55 10.76 2.13
CA ASP A 33 -9.27 10.53 3.55
C ASP A 33 -10.42 9.80 4.23
N GLN A 34 -11.64 10.26 4.02
CA GLN A 34 -12.84 9.60 4.55
C GLN A 34 -13.03 8.21 3.90
N ILE A 35 -12.80 8.10 2.60
CA ILE A 35 -12.87 6.82 1.88
C ILE A 35 -11.85 5.82 2.46
N ALA A 36 -10.60 6.25 2.66
CA ALA A 36 -9.57 5.41 3.23
C ALA A 36 -9.91 4.93 4.65
N LEU A 37 -10.44 5.82 5.49
CA LEU A 37 -10.90 5.48 6.83
C LEU A 37 -12.04 4.46 6.81
N ASP A 38 -13.02 4.64 5.94
CA ASP A 38 -14.17 3.77 5.86
C ASP A 38 -13.80 2.39 5.30
N GLU A 39 -12.89 2.33 4.32
CA GLU A 39 -12.33 1.07 3.82
C GLU A 39 -11.48 0.36 4.88
N TRP A 40 -10.69 1.12 5.65
CA TRP A 40 -9.90 0.53 6.72
C TRP A 40 -10.80 -0.09 7.81
N LYS A 41 -11.87 0.58 8.21
CA LYS A 41 -12.84 0.05 9.19
C LYS A 41 -13.45 -1.28 8.74
N LYS A 42 -13.66 -1.47 7.43
CA LYS A 42 -14.20 -2.71 6.88
C LYS A 42 -13.24 -3.90 6.99
N THR A 43 -11.97 -3.66 7.28
CA THR A 43 -11.02 -4.75 7.56
C THR A 43 -11.33 -5.46 8.87
N GLU A 44 -12.03 -4.79 9.79
CA GLU A 44 -12.33 -5.28 11.14
C GLU A 44 -11.07 -5.77 11.89
N ASN A 45 -9.92 -5.19 11.55
CA ASN A 45 -8.63 -5.58 12.08
C ASN A 45 -7.81 -4.36 12.47
N GLU A 46 -7.48 -4.23 13.75
CA GLU A 46 -6.66 -3.14 14.30
C GLU A 46 -5.26 -3.06 13.67
N PHE A 47 -4.73 -4.19 13.21
CA PHE A 47 -3.46 -4.30 12.48
C PHE A 47 -3.64 -4.29 10.96
N GLY A 48 -4.87 -4.02 10.49
CA GLY A 48 -5.19 -3.98 9.07
C GLY A 48 -4.39 -2.90 8.34
N VAL A 49 -3.84 -3.27 7.19
CA VAL A 49 -3.09 -2.37 6.31
C VAL A 49 -3.76 -2.36 4.95
N LEU A 50 -4.35 -1.24 4.58
CA LEU A 50 -4.79 -1.05 3.21
C LEU A 50 -3.57 -0.79 2.34
N SER A 51 -3.42 -1.57 1.29
CA SER A 51 -2.33 -1.37 0.33
C SER A 51 -2.76 -1.75 -1.07
N ASN A 52 -2.40 -0.92 -2.03
CA ASN A 52 -2.62 -1.20 -3.44
C ASN A 52 -1.58 -0.47 -4.31
N VAL A 53 -1.59 -0.78 -5.60
CA VAL A 53 -0.94 0.04 -6.61
C VAL A 53 -2.02 0.98 -7.17
N PRO A 54 -1.89 2.30 -6.96
CA PRO A 54 -2.85 3.25 -7.52
C PRO A 54 -2.93 3.14 -9.05
N ALA A 55 -4.10 3.42 -9.60
CA ALA A 55 -4.29 3.44 -11.04
C ALA A 55 -3.42 4.54 -11.69
N ASP A 56 -3.02 4.32 -12.94
CA ASP A 56 -2.22 5.28 -13.69
C ASP A 56 -3.02 6.57 -13.90
N LYS A 57 -2.32 7.70 -13.80
CA LYS A 57 -2.88 9.03 -14.06
C LYS A 57 -3.45 9.18 -15.48
N ALA A 58 -2.96 8.41 -16.43
CA ALA A 58 -3.48 8.39 -17.79
C ALA A 58 -4.94 7.88 -17.88
N THR A 59 -5.39 7.11 -16.88
CA THR A 59 -6.78 6.63 -16.75
C THR A 59 -7.68 7.59 -15.98
N LYS A 60 -7.19 8.80 -15.66
CA LYS A 60 -7.88 9.80 -14.84
C LYS A 60 -9.20 10.30 -15.43
N SER A 61 -9.42 10.16 -16.74
CA SER A 61 -10.71 10.48 -17.37
C SER A 61 -11.87 9.66 -16.82
N ASP A 62 -11.57 8.49 -16.25
CA ASP A 62 -12.55 7.57 -15.67
C ASP A 62 -12.90 7.92 -14.22
N TYR A 63 -12.20 8.90 -13.62
CA TYR A 63 -12.41 9.41 -12.25
C TYR A 63 -13.05 10.79 -12.24
N THR A 64 -13.99 11.09 -13.11
CA THR A 64 -14.72 12.36 -13.07
C THR A 64 -15.63 12.43 -11.83
N GLU A 65 -15.87 13.63 -11.32
CA GLU A 65 -16.90 13.88 -10.30
C GLU A 65 -18.24 13.26 -10.73
N GLY A 66 -18.68 12.22 -10.07
CA GLY A 66 -19.81 11.40 -10.51
C GLY A 66 -19.46 10.28 -11.50
N GLY A 67 -18.17 10.02 -11.69
CA GLY A 67 -17.65 9.10 -12.68
C GLY A 67 -18.08 7.65 -12.48
N GLU A 68 -18.11 6.94 -13.59
CA GLU A 68 -18.38 5.51 -13.63
C GLU A 68 -17.41 4.78 -12.70
N LYS A 69 -17.96 3.84 -11.94
CA LYS A 69 -17.18 2.94 -11.10
C LYS A 69 -16.13 2.25 -11.93
N LEU A 70 -14.84 2.31 -11.54
CA LEU A 70 -13.81 1.58 -12.24
C LEU A 70 -14.20 0.12 -12.41
N THR A 71 -14.12 -0.35 -13.63
CA THR A 71 -14.41 -1.76 -13.97
C THR A 71 -13.16 -2.64 -13.81
N GLU A 72 -11.99 -2.02 -13.81
CA GLU A 72 -10.70 -2.70 -13.67
C GLU A 72 -9.79 -1.93 -12.70
N VAL A 73 -9.08 -2.66 -11.85
CA VAL A 73 -8.08 -2.11 -10.92
C VAL A 73 -6.80 -2.92 -10.99
N PRO A 74 -5.63 -2.27 -10.80
CA PRO A 74 -4.38 -2.99 -10.70
C PRO A 74 -4.41 -3.95 -9.51
N ARG A 75 -4.06 -5.22 -9.73
CA ARG A 75 -4.00 -6.26 -8.69
C ARG A 75 -2.59 -6.82 -8.56
N GLN A 76 -2.11 -6.89 -7.33
CA GLN A 76 -0.87 -7.61 -7.02
C GLN A 76 -1.19 -9.10 -6.83
N CYS A 77 -1.29 -9.85 -7.93
CA CYS A 77 -1.68 -11.26 -7.89
C CYS A 77 -0.54 -12.21 -8.24
N ALA A 78 0.61 -11.71 -8.67
CA ALA A 78 1.69 -12.54 -9.15
C ALA A 78 3.04 -12.10 -8.60
N VAL A 79 3.86 -13.09 -8.28
CA VAL A 79 5.23 -12.93 -7.80
C VAL A 79 6.15 -13.68 -8.76
N ARG A 80 7.28 -13.10 -9.10
CA ARG A 80 8.40 -13.78 -9.75
C ARG A 80 9.57 -13.83 -8.78
N PHE A 81 10.46 -14.77 -8.98
CA PHE A 81 11.72 -14.80 -8.27
C PHE A 81 12.82 -14.19 -9.16
N LEU A 82 13.56 -13.25 -8.61
CA LEU A 82 14.74 -12.69 -9.25
C LEU A 82 15.88 -13.73 -9.28
N ASP A 83 16.91 -13.49 -10.08
CA ASP A 83 18.09 -14.39 -10.19
C ASP A 83 18.79 -14.63 -8.86
N ASN A 84 18.68 -13.68 -7.93
CA ASN A 84 19.19 -13.80 -6.56
C ASN A 84 18.26 -14.55 -5.60
N GLY A 85 17.14 -15.12 -6.10
CA GLY A 85 16.18 -15.88 -5.33
C GLY A 85 15.17 -15.06 -4.53
N PHE A 86 15.22 -13.72 -4.60
CA PHE A 86 14.24 -12.88 -3.90
C PHE A 86 12.95 -12.73 -4.69
N PRO A 87 11.80 -12.73 -4.00
CA PRO A 87 10.52 -12.46 -4.62
C PRO A 87 10.40 -10.98 -5.01
N ASP A 88 9.88 -10.76 -6.19
CA ASP A 88 9.52 -9.45 -6.73
C ASP A 88 8.09 -9.51 -7.26
N TYR A 89 7.31 -8.47 -7.01
CA TYR A 89 5.95 -8.40 -7.53
C TYR A 89 5.98 -8.06 -9.01
N ILE A 90 5.34 -8.89 -9.80
CA ILE A 90 5.11 -8.58 -11.21
C ILE A 90 4.14 -7.38 -11.27
N LYS A 91 4.40 -6.47 -12.22
CA LYS A 91 3.47 -5.36 -12.48
C LYS A 91 2.05 -5.92 -12.53
N PRO A 92 1.13 -5.35 -11.76
CA PRO A 92 -0.22 -5.89 -11.65
C PRO A 92 -0.85 -6.00 -13.03
N ALA A 93 -1.43 -7.14 -13.33
CA ALA A 93 -2.37 -7.24 -14.42
C ALA A 93 -3.68 -6.57 -14.00
N ASP A 94 -4.30 -5.84 -14.92
CA ASP A 94 -5.62 -5.28 -14.69
C ASP A 94 -6.60 -6.44 -14.44
N GLY A 95 -7.24 -6.39 -13.30
CA GLY A 95 -8.25 -7.36 -12.92
C GLY A 95 -9.60 -6.68 -12.83
N LYS A 96 -10.65 -7.35 -13.31
CA LYS A 96 -12.02 -6.84 -13.17
C LYS A 96 -12.33 -6.58 -11.70
N VAL A 97 -12.92 -5.44 -11.42
CA VAL A 97 -13.50 -5.16 -10.11
C VAL A 97 -14.70 -6.07 -9.94
N VAL A 98 -14.54 -7.06 -9.09
CA VAL A 98 -15.70 -7.73 -8.51
C VAL A 98 -16.29 -6.76 -7.49
N ASP A 99 -17.59 -6.72 -7.34
CA ASP A 99 -18.24 -5.85 -6.34
C ASP A 99 -17.72 -6.17 -4.94
N LEU A 100 -16.71 -5.40 -4.53
CA LEU A 100 -16.03 -5.59 -3.26
C LEU A 100 -16.78 -4.80 -2.20
N THR A 101 -17.47 -5.49 -1.33
CA THR A 101 -18.12 -4.89 -0.16
C THR A 101 -17.12 -4.55 0.95
N LYS A 102 -15.94 -5.21 0.92
CA LYS A 102 -14.83 -4.99 1.84
C LYS A 102 -13.48 -5.28 1.17
N PRO A 103 -12.37 -4.77 1.72
CA PRO A 103 -11.04 -5.10 1.25
C PRO A 103 -10.78 -6.61 1.23
N LEU A 104 -10.03 -7.06 0.23
CA LEU A 104 -9.58 -8.45 0.15
C LEU A 104 -8.23 -8.60 0.84
N LEU A 105 -8.03 -9.76 1.48
CA LEU A 105 -6.72 -10.12 1.99
C LEU A 105 -5.73 -10.24 0.82
N GLY A 106 -4.70 -9.38 0.84
CA GLY A 106 -3.69 -9.32 -0.20
C GLY A 106 -2.53 -10.29 0.01
N HIS A 107 -1.80 -10.59 -1.05
CA HIS A 107 -0.58 -11.41 -1.04
C HIS A 107 0.68 -10.57 -1.10
N GLY A 108 0.58 -9.28 -0.88
CA GLY A 108 1.68 -8.36 -0.95
C GLY A 108 1.35 -6.97 -0.40
N TRP A 109 2.37 -6.17 -0.34
CA TRP A 109 2.28 -4.78 0.08
C TRP A 109 2.94 -3.89 -0.97
N SER A 110 2.32 -2.75 -1.27
CA SER A 110 2.85 -1.74 -2.17
C SER A 110 3.31 -0.51 -1.41
N ALA A 111 4.50 -0.05 -1.72
CA ALA A 111 5.03 1.21 -1.23
C ALA A 111 4.34 2.44 -1.85
N SER A 112 3.61 2.25 -2.95
CA SER A 112 2.93 3.32 -3.68
C SER A 112 1.66 3.82 -2.99
N PHE A 113 1.00 2.97 -2.22
CA PHE A 113 -0.07 3.34 -1.30
C PHE A 113 -0.13 2.36 -0.13
N SER A 114 -0.07 2.89 1.07
CA SER A 114 -0.26 2.15 2.31
C SER A 114 -0.95 3.04 3.34
N PHE A 115 -2.01 2.55 3.95
CA PHE A 115 -2.77 3.28 4.97
C PHE A 115 -3.11 2.36 6.13
N ALA A 116 -2.73 2.74 7.34
CA ALA A 116 -2.90 1.93 8.55
C ALA A 116 -2.86 2.81 9.81
N LYS A 117 -3.12 2.20 10.97
CA LYS A 117 -2.83 2.83 12.26
C LYS A 117 -1.34 3.12 12.40
N CYS A 118 -0.98 4.27 12.99
CA CYS A 118 0.42 4.69 13.13
C CYS A 118 1.25 3.77 14.04
N HIS A 119 0.63 3.03 14.96
CA HIS A 119 1.35 2.05 15.78
C HIS A 119 2.02 0.94 14.95
N LEU A 120 1.59 0.74 13.69
CA LEU A 120 2.28 -0.14 12.75
C LEU A 120 3.73 0.30 12.52
N GLU A 121 3.97 1.59 12.41
CA GLU A 121 5.32 2.14 12.20
C GLU A 121 6.25 1.88 13.41
N GLU A 122 5.69 1.71 14.57
CA GLU A 122 6.42 1.33 15.78
C GLU A 122 6.66 -0.17 15.87
N SER A 123 5.63 -0.97 15.59
CA SER A 123 5.70 -2.44 15.71
C SER A 123 6.48 -3.07 14.57
N VAL A 124 6.43 -2.49 13.38
CA VAL A 124 7.11 -2.98 12.16
C VAL A 124 7.91 -1.84 11.51
N PRO A 125 8.93 -1.30 12.18
CA PRO A 125 9.70 -0.18 11.64
C PRO A 125 10.43 -0.58 10.35
N TYR A 126 10.70 0.40 9.49
CA TYR A 126 11.57 0.19 8.33
C TYR A 126 12.98 -0.20 8.77
N ASP A 127 13.58 -1.13 8.03
CA ASP A 127 14.96 -1.53 8.23
C ASP A 127 15.90 -0.40 7.78
N ASN A 128 16.65 0.18 8.72
CA ASN A 128 17.60 1.25 8.45
C ASN A 128 18.97 0.75 8.00
N PHE A 129 19.21 -0.55 8.03
CA PHE A 129 20.48 -1.16 7.57
C PHE A 129 20.46 -1.51 6.09
N SER A 130 19.28 -1.85 5.54
CA SER A 130 19.10 -2.23 4.14
C SER A 130 18.84 -1.02 3.23
N ILE A 131 19.73 -0.04 3.24
CA ILE A 131 19.56 1.30 2.65
C ILE A 131 19.22 1.25 1.15
N TYR A 132 19.75 0.29 0.42
CA TYR A 132 19.62 0.17 -1.03
C TYR A 132 18.80 -1.04 -1.48
N ALA A 133 18.02 -1.65 -0.60
CA ALA A 133 17.26 -2.85 -0.88
C ALA A 133 15.98 -2.59 -1.72
N MET A 134 16.12 -2.02 -2.89
CA MET A 134 15.07 -1.99 -3.90
C MET A 134 15.31 -3.10 -4.93
N PRO A 135 14.31 -3.89 -5.29
CA PRO A 135 12.87 -3.90 -4.96
C PRO A 135 12.48 -4.68 -3.69
N LEU A 136 13.45 -5.17 -2.95
CA LEU A 136 13.27 -6.05 -1.79
C LEU A 136 12.43 -5.44 -0.66
N GLU A 137 12.33 -4.12 -0.64
CA GLU A 137 11.60 -3.36 0.36
C GLU A 137 10.16 -3.84 0.53
N GLN A 138 9.45 -4.00 -0.57
CA GLN A 138 8.03 -4.34 -0.54
C GLN A 138 7.82 -5.73 0.07
N PHE A 139 8.59 -6.71 -0.36
CA PHE A 139 8.52 -8.05 0.21
C PHE A 139 8.94 -8.09 1.67
N SER A 140 10.05 -7.46 2.02
CA SER A 140 10.54 -7.42 3.42
C SER A 140 9.51 -6.78 4.35
N ARG A 141 8.91 -5.67 3.94
CA ARG A 141 7.88 -4.98 4.71
C ARG A 141 6.65 -5.86 4.86
N PHE A 142 6.16 -6.44 3.76
CA PHE A 142 5.02 -7.35 3.76
C PHE A 142 5.24 -8.54 4.70
N ALA A 143 6.35 -9.25 4.54
CA ALA A 143 6.65 -10.44 5.36
C ALA A 143 6.69 -10.11 6.86
N ARG A 144 7.24 -8.96 7.22
CA ARG A 144 7.32 -8.51 8.61
C ARG A 144 5.97 -8.09 9.18
N MET A 145 5.11 -7.45 8.38
CA MET A 145 3.73 -7.17 8.77
C MET A 145 2.94 -8.47 8.94
N TRP A 146 3.01 -9.35 7.95
CA TRP A 146 2.29 -10.63 7.96
C TRP A 146 2.63 -11.52 9.16
N THR A 147 3.89 -11.54 9.57
CA THR A 147 4.35 -12.37 10.71
C THR A 147 4.06 -11.75 12.07
N ARG A 148 3.57 -10.54 12.11
CA ARG A 148 3.24 -9.84 13.35
C ARG A 148 1.73 -9.72 13.62
N GLY A 149 0.89 -10.17 12.70
CA GLY A 149 -0.56 -10.12 12.76
C GLY A 149 -1.10 -9.01 11.93
#